data_ed7df8e12dcfa365a50bad26c3d8843c
#
_entry.id   ed7df8e12dcfa365a50bad26c3d8843c
#
_cell.length_a   1.000
_cell.length_b   1.000
_cell.length_c   1.000
_cell.angle_alpha   90.00
_cell.angle_beta   90.00
_cell.angle_gamma   90.00
#
_symmetry.space_group_name_H-M   'P 1'
#
loop_
_entity.id
_entity.type
_entity.pdbx_description
1 polymer ?
#
loop_
_entity_poly.entity_id
_entity_poly.type
_entity_poly.pdbx_seq_one_letter_code
_entity_poly.pdbx_strand_id
1 'polypeptide(L)'
;MELLTFGKTGWGDELFYATLMTLAVSITAMLIGFFFALIFTPLKLSKHKSLNLIGNFYTTVIRGVPELLVIYLFFFGGSGAIMFVASMFGYYEYIEINAFITGSFAIGIISGAYSTEVFRGAIQSIDKGQFEASKVLGIKKHIQFYKIILPQMLRLAIPNLSNVWQITLKDTSLISVTGLVEIMRQSYIAAGSTRDPLFFYSFAAVLYLLLTYLSMKLINKLEVKYSRGY
;
A
#
# COMPACT_ATOMS: atom_id res chain seq x y z
N MET A 1 -29.74 -12.15 12.68
CA MET A 1 -28.90 -13.14 11.97
C MET A 1 -29.29 -13.31 10.49
N GLU A 2 -30.54 -13.05 10.13
CA GLU A 2 -31.02 -13.13 8.73
C GLU A 2 -30.26 -12.15 7.78
N LEU A 3 -29.80 -11.00 8.29
CA LEU A 3 -29.09 -10.01 7.49
C LEU A 3 -27.72 -10.48 6.93
N LEU A 4 -27.12 -11.51 7.51
CA LEU A 4 -25.82 -12.06 7.09
C LEU A 4 -25.94 -13.43 6.40
N THR A 5 -27.16 -13.85 6.05
CA THR A 5 -27.36 -15.06 5.26
C THR A 5 -26.82 -14.89 3.84
N PHE A 6 -26.41 -15.98 3.23
CA PHE A 6 -26.00 -16.02 1.83
C PHE A 6 -27.23 -16.13 0.92
N GLY A 7 -27.20 -15.44 -0.22
CA GLY A 7 -28.26 -15.44 -1.22
C GLY A 7 -29.20 -14.23 -1.12
N LYS A 8 -30.34 -14.28 -1.82
CA LYS A 8 -31.19 -13.12 -2.13
C LYS A 8 -31.78 -12.36 -0.92
N THR A 9 -31.72 -12.93 0.27
CA THR A 9 -32.36 -12.35 1.48
C THR A 9 -31.36 -11.76 2.47
N GLY A 10 -30.06 -11.97 2.28
CA GLY A 10 -29.02 -11.47 3.16
C GLY A 10 -27.91 -10.76 2.40
N TRP A 11 -26.90 -10.30 3.12
CA TRP A 11 -25.75 -9.53 2.63
C TRP A 11 -24.41 -10.28 2.83
N GLY A 12 -24.47 -11.57 3.18
CA GLY A 12 -23.30 -12.35 3.56
C GLY A 12 -22.34 -12.59 2.40
N ASP A 13 -22.85 -12.93 1.22
CA ASP A 13 -22.09 -13.17 0.01
C ASP A 13 -21.49 -11.86 -0.54
N GLU A 14 -22.24 -10.78 -0.59
CA GLU A 14 -21.73 -9.48 -1.03
C GLU A 14 -20.63 -8.96 -0.11
N LEU A 15 -20.77 -9.09 1.20
CA LEU A 15 -19.74 -8.72 2.17
C LEU A 15 -18.51 -9.64 2.07
N PHE A 16 -18.70 -10.91 1.74
CA PHE A 16 -17.58 -11.81 1.46
C PHE A 16 -16.80 -11.39 0.22
N TYR A 17 -17.48 -11.13 -0.91
CA TYR A 17 -16.82 -10.64 -2.13
C TYR A 17 -16.18 -9.26 -1.92
N ALA A 18 -16.80 -8.37 -1.18
CA ALA A 18 -16.23 -7.08 -0.81
C ALA A 18 -14.96 -7.24 0.04
N THR A 19 -14.93 -8.24 0.93
CA THR A 19 -13.75 -8.59 1.73
C THR A 19 -12.59 -9.06 0.83
N LEU A 20 -12.88 -9.91 -0.17
CA LEU A 20 -11.88 -10.33 -1.15
C LEU A 20 -11.39 -9.15 -2.00
N MET A 21 -12.27 -8.23 -2.37
CA MET A 21 -11.90 -7.01 -3.10
C MET A 21 -10.96 -6.12 -2.27
N THR A 22 -11.28 -5.90 -1.00
CA THR A 22 -10.42 -5.17 -0.05
C THR A 22 -9.01 -5.78 0.01
N LEU A 23 -8.94 -7.10 0.11
CA LEU A 23 -7.65 -7.82 0.14
C LEU A 23 -6.90 -7.69 -1.18
N ALA A 24 -7.59 -7.83 -2.32
CA ALA A 24 -7.00 -7.68 -3.65
C ALA A 24 -6.42 -6.28 -3.86
N VAL A 25 -7.17 -5.23 -3.50
CA VAL A 25 -6.67 -3.84 -3.56
C VAL A 25 -5.46 -3.66 -2.67
N SER A 26 -5.50 -4.15 -1.42
CA SER A 26 -4.40 -4.01 -0.47
C SER A 26 -3.11 -4.67 -0.96
N ILE A 27 -3.20 -5.89 -1.50
CA ILE A 27 -2.05 -6.61 -2.06
C ILE A 27 -1.50 -5.87 -3.27
N THR A 28 -2.38 -5.48 -4.20
CA THR A 28 -1.96 -4.77 -5.42
C THR A 28 -1.30 -3.43 -5.08
N ALA A 29 -1.90 -2.66 -4.17
CA ALA A 29 -1.33 -1.40 -3.69
C ALA A 29 0.03 -1.59 -3.02
N MET A 30 0.19 -2.63 -2.19
CA MET A 30 1.47 -2.92 -1.54
C MET A 30 2.56 -3.31 -2.54
N LEU A 31 2.23 -4.09 -3.59
CA LEU A 31 3.16 -4.44 -4.66
C LEU A 31 3.59 -3.20 -5.46
N ILE A 32 2.65 -2.32 -5.81
CA ILE A 32 2.94 -1.02 -6.44
C ILE A 32 3.82 -0.19 -5.49
N GLY A 33 3.48 -0.15 -4.21
CA GLY A 33 4.26 0.55 -3.18
C GLY A 33 5.70 0.06 -3.08
N PHE A 34 5.93 -1.24 -3.11
CA PHE A 34 7.28 -1.80 -3.15
C PHE A 34 8.05 -1.39 -4.41
N PHE A 35 7.39 -1.37 -5.57
CA PHE A 35 8.00 -0.88 -6.80
C PHE A 35 8.48 0.57 -6.65
N PHE A 36 7.64 1.46 -6.13
CA PHE A 36 8.02 2.84 -5.84
C PHE A 36 9.14 2.93 -4.81
N ALA A 37 9.06 2.15 -3.74
CA ALA A 37 10.10 2.14 -2.70
C ALA A 37 11.47 1.69 -3.23
N LEU A 38 11.51 0.72 -4.16
CA LEU A 38 12.76 0.28 -4.81
C LEU A 38 13.39 1.39 -5.65
N ILE A 39 12.58 2.26 -6.25
CA ILE A 39 13.06 3.40 -7.04
C ILE A 39 13.50 4.56 -6.12
N PHE A 40 12.64 4.94 -5.17
CA PHE A 40 12.87 6.17 -4.40
C PHE A 40 13.81 6.01 -3.22
N THR A 41 14.01 4.80 -2.67
CA THR A 41 15.00 4.56 -1.61
C THR A 41 16.44 4.86 -2.06
N PRO A 42 16.93 4.34 -3.20
CA PRO A 42 18.25 4.69 -3.70
C PRO A 42 18.40 6.18 -4.03
N LEU A 43 17.35 6.81 -4.60
CA LEU A 43 17.37 8.25 -4.88
C LEU A 43 17.54 9.04 -3.59
N LYS A 44 16.81 8.68 -2.55
CA LYS A 44 16.86 9.36 -1.25
C LYS A 44 18.18 9.14 -0.51
N LEU A 45 18.85 8.03 -0.72
CA LEU A 45 20.18 7.72 -0.16
C LEU A 45 21.34 8.26 -1.02
N SER A 46 21.05 8.83 -2.19
CA SER A 46 22.05 9.35 -3.10
C SER A 46 22.83 10.53 -2.53
N LYS A 47 24.14 10.57 -2.80
CA LYS A 47 25.01 11.72 -2.51
C LYS A 47 24.78 12.90 -3.47
N HIS A 48 24.19 12.65 -4.63
CA HIS A 48 23.85 13.69 -5.61
C HIS A 48 22.61 14.47 -5.13
N LYS A 49 22.77 15.77 -4.91
CA LYS A 49 21.73 16.65 -4.38
C LYS A 49 20.42 16.58 -5.17
N SER A 50 20.50 16.55 -6.50
CA SER A 50 19.31 16.49 -7.37
C SER A 50 18.51 15.21 -7.17
N LEU A 51 19.18 14.05 -7.12
CA LEU A 51 18.52 12.75 -6.90
C LEU A 51 17.92 12.66 -5.49
N ASN A 52 18.67 13.13 -4.49
CA ASN A 52 18.19 13.18 -3.13
C ASN A 52 16.96 14.11 -2.98
N LEU A 53 16.96 15.26 -3.68
CA LEU A 53 15.83 16.18 -3.69
C LEU A 53 14.57 15.52 -4.25
N ILE A 54 14.67 14.76 -5.36
CA ILE A 54 13.54 14.04 -5.95
C ILE A 54 12.98 13.01 -4.97
N GLY A 55 13.86 12.21 -4.33
CA GLY A 55 13.42 11.22 -3.34
C GLY A 55 12.76 11.85 -2.11
N ASN A 56 13.32 12.96 -1.62
CA ASN A 56 12.74 13.70 -0.50
C ASN A 56 11.40 14.37 -0.90
N PHE A 57 11.31 14.97 -2.06
CA PHE A 57 10.08 15.59 -2.57
C PHE A 57 8.93 14.59 -2.59
N TYR A 58 9.15 13.41 -3.21
CA TYR A 58 8.16 12.35 -3.24
C TYR A 58 7.65 11.97 -1.85
N THR A 59 8.55 11.61 -0.94
CA THR A 59 8.14 11.14 0.39
C THR A 59 7.55 12.25 1.25
N THR A 60 8.03 13.48 1.13
CA THR A 60 7.52 14.63 1.90
C THR A 60 6.14 15.05 1.42
N VAL A 61 5.93 15.16 0.11
CA VAL A 61 4.65 15.57 -0.45
C VAL A 61 3.58 14.50 -0.18
N ILE A 62 3.85 13.24 -0.54
CA ILE A 62 2.84 12.17 -0.42
C ILE A 62 2.47 11.92 1.04
N ARG A 63 3.40 11.96 1.97
CA ARG A 63 3.13 11.74 3.40
C ARG A 63 2.62 12.99 4.13
N GLY A 64 2.76 14.16 3.52
CA GLY A 64 2.30 15.44 4.07
C GLY A 64 0.88 15.83 3.63
N VAL A 65 0.34 15.15 2.62
CA VAL A 65 -1.01 15.39 2.09
C VAL A 65 -1.95 14.32 2.64
N PRO A 66 -3.20 14.67 3.04
CA PRO A 66 -4.19 13.67 3.45
C PRO A 66 -4.40 12.60 2.38
N GLU A 67 -4.40 11.32 2.79
CA GLU A 67 -4.49 10.17 1.89
C GLU A 67 -5.75 10.24 1.00
N LEU A 68 -6.89 10.64 1.55
CA LEU A 68 -8.13 10.82 0.81
C LEU A 68 -7.98 11.85 -0.33
N LEU A 69 -7.23 12.93 -0.08
CA LEU A 69 -6.99 13.94 -1.11
C LEU A 69 -6.11 13.40 -2.24
N VAL A 70 -5.11 12.59 -1.91
CA VAL A 70 -4.29 11.89 -2.92
C VAL A 70 -5.17 11.00 -3.78
N ILE A 71 -6.07 10.20 -3.17
CA ILE A 71 -7.00 9.33 -3.90
C ILE A 71 -7.90 10.15 -4.84
N TYR A 72 -8.47 11.26 -4.36
CA TYR A 72 -9.30 12.15 -5.19
C TYR A 72 -8.52 12.75 -6.37
N LEU A 73 -7.29 13.20 -6.15
CA LEU A 73 -6.45 13.75 -7.20
C LEU A 73 -6.16 12.70 -8.30
N PHE A 74 -5.90 11.45 -7.91
CA PHE A 74 -5.67 10.39 -8.89
C PHE A 74 -6.95 9.93 -9.58
N PHE A 75 -8.06 9.85 -8.87
CA PHE A 75 -9.32 9.39 -9.45
C PHE A 75 -9.95 10.43 -10.38
N PHE A 76 -10.13 11.64 -9.91
CA PHE A 76 -10.76 12.72 -10.70
C PHE A 76 -9.76 13.42 -11.63
N GLY A 77 -8.55 13.70 -11.15
CA GLY A 77 -7.51 14.34 -11.94
C GLY A 77 -6.88 13.38 -12.96
N GLY A 78 -6.75 12.09 -12.62
CA GLY A 78 -6.20 11.07 -13.50
C GLY A 78 -7.01 10.89 -14.78
N SER A 79 -8.35 10.87 -14.68
CA SER A 79 -9.24 10.83 -15.85
C SER A 79 -9.00 12.01 -16.77
N GLY A 80 -8.97 13.23 -16.21
CA GLY A 80 -8.71 14.44 -16.98
C GLY A 80 -7.33 14.45 -17.65
N ALA A 81 -6.30 13.99 -16.95
CA ALA A 81 -4.95 13.91 -17.49
C ALA A 81 -4.85 12.89 -18.64
N ILE A 82 -5.46 11.72 -18.51
CA ILE A 82 -5.48 10.70 -19.57
C ILE A 82 -6.25 11.22 -20.79
N MET A 83 -7.41 11.84 -20.60
CA MET A 83 -8.17 12.43 -21.68
C MET A 83 -7.40 13.56 -22.38
N PHE A 84 -6.69 14.41 -21.63
CA PHE A 84 -5.85 15.45 -22.19
C PHE A 84 -4.72 14.86 -23.06
N VAL A 85 -4.03 13.83 -22.59
CA VAL A 85 -3.00 13.15 -23.38
C VAL A 85 -3.62 12.46 -24.60
N ALA A 86 -4.75 11.76 -24.46
CA ALA A 86 -5.43 11.10 -25.57
C ALA A 86 -5.88 12.08 -26.66
N SER A 87 -6.32 13.28 -26.27
CA SER A 87 -6.73 14.34 -27.22
C SER A 87 -5.55 14.83 -28.10
N MET A 88 -4.31 14.80 -27.58
CA MET A 88 -3.11 15.12 -28.36
C MET A 88 -2.86 14.12 -29.51
N PHE A 89 -3.40 12.89 -29.37
CA PHE A 89 -3.36 11.85 -30.41
C PHE A 89 -4.65 11.75 -31.24
N GLY A 90 -5.55 12.74 -31.09
CA GLY A 90 -6.81 12.80 -31.85
C GLY A 90 -7.94 11.93 -31.29
N TYR A 91 -7.81 11.42 -30.07
CA TYR A 91 -8.83 10.64 -29.39
C TYR A 91 -9.60 11.52 -28.40
N TYR A 92 -10.92 11.71 -28.64
CA TYR A 92 -11.77 12.61 -27.85
C TYR A 92 -12.90 11.90 -27.10
N GLU A 93 -12.99 10.57 -27.19
CA GLU A 93 -14.00 9.82 -26.47
C GLU A 93 -13.65 9.73 -24.98
N TYR A 94 -14.67 9.62 -24.12
CA TYR A 94 -14.50 9.47 -22.69
C TYR A 94 -13.82 8.12 -22.37
N ILE A 95 -12.70 8.17 -21.69
CA ILE A 95 -11.98 6.98 -21.23
C ILE A 95 -12.39 6.73 -19.77
N GLU A 96 -13.21 5.70 -19.58
CA GLU A 96 -13.56 5.26 -18.23
C GLU A 96 -12.36 4.56 -17.58
N ILE A 97 -11.92 5.09 -16.44
CA ILE A 97 -10.81 4.49 -15.71
C ILE A 97 -11.39 3.53 -14.67
N ASN A 98 -10.88 2.29 -14.68
CA ASN A 98 -11.27 1.27 -13.72
C ASN A 98 -10.92 1.70 -12.30
N ALA A 99 -11.92 1.75 -11.41
CA ALA A 99 -11.77 2.19 -10.02
C ALA A 99 -10.78 1.33 -9.22
N PHE A 100 -10.69 0.02 -9.53
CA PHE A 100 -9.72 -0.88 -8.90
C PHE A 100 -8.28 -0.48 -9.25
N ILE A 101 -8.00 -0.21 -10.53
CA ILE A 101 -6.65 0.17 -10.99
C ILE A 101 -6.26 1.51 -10.38
N THR A 102 -7.13 2.51 -10.50
CA THR A 102 -6.85 3.88 -10.01
C THR A 102 -6.70 3.90 -8.50
N GLY A 103 -7.61 3.23 -7.77
CA GLY A 103 -7.56 3.15 -6.32
C GLY A 103 -6.32 2.40 -5.82
N SER A 104 -6.01 1.24 -6.41
CA SER A 104 -4.80 0.49 -6.07
C SER A 104 -3.52 1.26 -6.37
N PHE A 105 -3.49 2.05 -7.46
CA PHE A 105 -2.35 2.89 -7.81
C PHE A 105 -2.19 4.06 -6.85
N ALA A 106 -3.26 4.77 -6.51
CA ALA A 106 -3.24 5.88 -5.56
C ALA A 106 -2.74 5.43 -4.17
N ILE A 107 -3.33 4.35 -3.61
CA ILE A 107 -2.86 3.78 -2.34
C ILE A 107 -1.44 3.22 -2.50
N GLY A 108 -1.09 2.65 -3.66
CA GLY A 108 0.25 2.16 -3.95
C GLY A 108 1.31 3.25 -3.88
N ILE A 109 1.05 4.43 -4.40
CA ILE A 109 1.93 5.60 -4.27
C ILE A 109 2.09 6.00 -2.80
N ILE A 110 1.01 5.99 -2.02
CA ILE A 110 1.03 6.31 -0.59
C ILE A 110 1.87 5.28 0.17
N SER A 111 1.57 3.98 0.04
CA SER A 111 2.31 2.91 0.69
C SER A 111 3.78 2.87 0.26
N GLY A 112 4.07 3.27 -0.99
CA GLY A 112 5.42 3.41 -1.51
C GLY A 112 6.22 4.50 -0.81
N ALA A 113 5.61 5.64 -0.48
CA ALA A 113 6.26 6.71 0.26
C ALA A 113 6.61 6.27 1.69
N TYR A 114 5.70 5.55 2.37
CA TYR A 114 5.97 4.96 3.68
C TYR A 114 7.04 3.87 3.61
N SER A 115 6.95 2.94 2.65
CA SER A 115 7.93 1.86 2.45
C SER A 115 9.32 2.39 2.10
N THR A 116 9.42 3.50 1.35
CA THR A 116 10.68 4.20 1.05
C THR A 116 11.38 4.63 2.35
N GLU A 117 10.64 5.21 3.29
CA GLU A 117 11.20 5.62 4.58
C GLU A 117 11.61 4.43 5.43
N VAL A 118 10.83 3.35 5.40
CA VAL A 118 11.17 2.11 6.11
C VAL A 118 12.49 1.54 5.59
N PHE A 119 12.64 1.39 4.27
CA PHE A 119 13.89 0.88 3.68
C PHE A 119 15.08 1.82 3.91
N ARG A 120 14.86 3.14 3.78
CA ARG A 120 15.89 4.13 4.10
C ARG A 120 16.35 4.01 5.55
N GLY A 121 15.42 3.98 6.48
CA GLY A 121 15.71 3.84 7.92
C GLY A 121 16.43 2.53 8.22
N ALA A 122 15.98 1.41 7.66
CA ALA A 122 16.61 0.11 7.83
C ALA A 122 18.07 0.10 7.33
N ILE A 123 18.34 0.66 6.13
CA ILE A 123 19.71 0.75 5.59
C ILE A 123 20.60 1.64 6.46
N GLN A 124 20.08 2.76 6.95
CA GLN A 124 20.83 3.70 7.80
C GLN A 124 21.10 3.15 9.22
N SER A 125 20.31 2.18 9.67
CA SER A 125 20.51 1.51 10.95
C SER A 125 21.57 0.39 10.92
N ILE A 126 22.03 0.00 9.72
CA ILE A 126 23.12 -0.98 9.59
C ILE A 126 24.43 -0.30 10.00
N ASP A 127 25.22 -1.00 10.85
CA ASP A 127 26.50 -0.51 11.33
C ASP A 127 27.44 -0.15 10.16
N LYS A 128 28.06 1.04 10.24
CA LYS A 128 29.01 1.51 9.23
C LYS A 128 30.21 0.61 9.07
N GLY A 129 30.62 -0.07 10.14
CA GLY A 129 31.69 -1.05 10.12
C GLY A 129 31.45 -2.20 9.15
N GLN A 130 30.20 -2.58 8.90
CA GLN A 130 29.85 -3.60 7.89
C GLN A 130 30.21 -3.14 6.46
N PHE A 131 29.98 -1.87 6.17
CA PHE A 131 30.32 -1.27 4.87
C PHE A 131 31.85 -1.10 4.73
N GLU A 132 32.53 -0.70 5.81
CA GLU A 132 33.97 -0.48 5.83
C GLU A 132 34.73 -1.80 5.75
N ALA A 133 34.38 -2.80 6.57
CA ALA A 133 34.99 -4.13 6.56
C ALA A 133 34.87 -4.79 5.18
N SER A 134 33.69 -4.75 4.56
CA SER A 134 33.48 -5.32 3.24
C SER A 134 34.31 -4.63 2.16
N LYS A 135 34.53 -3.31 2.28
CA LYS A 135 35.40 -2.55 1.38
C LYS A 135 36.88 -2.92 1.54
N VAL A 136 37.35 -3.07 2.80
CA VAL A 136 38.73 -3.50 3.11
C VAL A 136 38.98 -4.91 2.56
N LEU A 137 38.01 -5.81 2.66
CA LEU A 137 38.08 -7.16 2.10
C LEU A 137 37.96 -7.23 0.59
N GLY A 138 37.84 -6.08 -0.10
CA GLY A 138 37.74 -6.03 -1.57
C GLY A 138 36.43 -6.59 -2.11
N ILE A 139 35.37 -6.72 -1.29
CA ILE A 139 34.08 -7.27 -1.72
C ILE A 139 33.42 -6.31 -2.73
N LYS A 140 33.04 -6.84 -3.89
CA LYS A 140 32.36 -6.06 -4.93
C LYS A 140 31.02 -5.51 -4.42
N LYS A 141 30.66 -4.27 -4.77
CA LYS A 141 29.45 -3.57 -4.26
C LYS A 141 28.14 -4.37 -4.41
N HIS A 142 27.94 -5.11 -5.51
CA HIS A 142 26.75 -5.93 -5.69
C HIS A 142 26.73 -7.12 -4.72
N ILE A 143 27.88 -7.77 -4.46
CA ILE A 143 27.99 -8.87 -3.50
C ILE A 143 27.78 -8.32 -2.08
N GLN A 144 28.39 -7.19 -1.72
CA GLN A 144 28.16 -6.48 -0.48
C GLN A 144 26.68 -6.23 -0.26
N PHE A 145 25.98 -5.67 -1.28
CA PHE A 145 24.55 -5.38 -1.17
C PHE A 145 23.74 -6.67 -0.95
N TYR A 146 23.85 -7.66 -1.84
CA TYR A 146 22.99 -8.85 -1.78
C TYR A 146 23.33 -9.82 -0.63
N LYS A 147 24.60 -9.93 -0.23
CA LYS A 147 25.03 -10.92 0.77
C LYS A 147 25.17 -10.36 2.18
N ILE A 148 25.37 -9.05 2.33
CA ILE A 148 25.63 -8.42 3.64
C ILE A 148 24.51 -7.44 4.00
N ILE A 149 24.21 -6.47 3.13
CA ILE A 149 23.31 -5.36 3.45
C ILE A 149 21.85 -5.78 3.35
N LEU A 150 21.44 -6.39 2.25
CA LEU A 150 20.04 -6.76 1.99
C LEU A 150 19.44 -7.68 3.05
N PRO A 151 20.11 -8.75 3.52
CA PRO A 151 19.56 -9.59 4.59
C PRO A 151 19.37 -8.83 5.91
N GLN A 152 20.32 -7.98 6.28
CA GLN A 152 20.23 -7.16 7.49
C GLN A 152 19.13 -6.08 7.33
N MET A 153 19.07 -5.42 6.17
CA MET A 153 18.02 -4.45 5.84
C MET A 153 16.62 -5.08 5.95
N LEU A 154 16.41 -6.26 5.36
CA LEU A 154 15.11 -6.94 5.41
C LEU A 154 14.70 -7.25 6.85
N ARG A 155 15.61 -7.73 7.67
CA ARG A 155 15.37 -8.00 9.09
C ARG A 155 14.87 -6.75 9.82
N LEU A 156 15.50 -5.60 9.57
CA LEU A 156 15.13 -4.32 10.20
C LEU A 156 13.88 -3.70 9.59
N ALA A 157 13.60 -4.00 8.32
CA ALA A 157 12.46 -3.44 7.59
C ALA A 157 11.14 -4.18 7.86
N ILE A 158 11.16 -5.52 7.99
CA ILE A 158 9.95 -6.35 8.08
C ILE A 158 8.98 -5.88 9.18
N PRO A 159 9.40 -5.59 10.43
CA PRO A 159 8.49 -5.13 11.48
C PRO A 159 7.80 -3.81 11.11
N ASN A 160 8.53 -2.87 10.48
CA ASN A 160 7.99 -1.59 10.06
C ASN A 160 7.11 -1.72 8.80
N LEU A 161 7.44 -2.63 7.88
CA LEU A 161 6.60 -2.94 6.72
C LEU A 161 5.26 -3.56 7.13
N SER A 162 5.22 -4.29 8.25
CA SER A 162 3.96 -4.79 8.80
C SER A 162 3.01 -3.65 9.19
N ASN A 163 3.53 -2.55 9.72
CA ASN A 163 2.74 -1.35 10.01
C ASN A 163 2.27 -0.66 8.72
N VAL A 164 3.13 -0.59 7.69
CA VAL A 164 2.73 -0.06 6.37
C VAL A 164 1.60 -0.91 5.78
N TRP A 165 1.67 -2.24 5.88
CA TRP A 165 0.59 -3.13 5.46
C TRP A 165 -0.73 -2.83 6.17
N GLN A 166 -0.71 -2.64 7.49
CA GLN A 166 -1.92 -2.32 8.26
C GLN A 166 -2.53 -0.96 7.87
N ILE A 167 -1.69 0.03 7.59
CA ILE A 167 -2.14 1.33 7.07
C ILE A 167 -2.77 1.13 5.71
N THR A 168 -2.06 0.48 4.77
CA THR A 168 -2.53 0.19 3.41
C THR A 168 -3.87 -0.53 3.40
N LEU A 169 -4.05 -1.53 4.27
CA LEU A 169 -5.30 -2.28 4.39
C LEU A 169 -6.47 -1.38 4.86
N LYS A 170 -6.23 -0.45 5.78
CA LYS A 170 -7.26 0.48 6.26
C LYS A 170 -7.56 1.58 5.23
N ASP A 171 -6.55 2.03 4.49
CA ASP A 171 -6.70 3.07 3.48
C ASP A 171 -7.57 2.60 2.29
N THR A 172 -7.74 1.28 2.09
CA THR A 172 -8.70 0.77 1.09
C THR A 172 -10.11 1.26 1.35
N SER A 173 -10.51 1.51 2.60
CA SER A 173 -11.82 2.07 2.94
C SER A 173 -12.05 3.45 2.32
N LEU A 174 -10.98 4.22 2.09
CA LEU A 174 -11.06 5.55 1.47
C LEU A 174 -11.43 5.48 -0.01
N ILE A 175 -11.20 4.33 -0.68
CA ILE A 175 -11.59 4.14 -2.09
C ILE A 175 -13.13 3.99 -2.22
N SER A 176 -13.84 3.70 -1.15
CA SER A 176 -15.32 3.59 -1.14
C SER A 176 -16.00 4.78 -1.81
N VAL A 177 -15.40 5.96 -1.71
CA VAL A 177 -15.91 7.22 -2.31
C VAL A 177 -15.85 7.22 -3.84
N THR A 178 -14.98 6.41 -4.45
CA THR A 178 -14.83 6.30 -5.92
C THR A 178 -15.81 5.29 -6.53
N GLY A 179 -16.63 4.65 -5.71
CA GLY A 179 -17.63 3.67 -6.15
C GLY A 179 -17.14 2.22 -6.19
N LEU A 180 -15.86 1.94 -5.91
CA LEU A 180 -15.37 0.58 -5.81
C LEU A 180 -16.05 -0.15 -4.65
N VAL A 181 -16.65 -1.32 -4.96
CA VAL A 181 -17.37 -2.12 -3.96
C VAL A 181 -16.38 -2.98 -3.17
N GLU A 182 -15.86 -2.41 -2.09
CA GLU A 182 -15.06 -3.05 -1.06
C GLU A 182 -15.85 -3.05 0.26
N ILE A 183 -15.26 -3.53 1.38
CA ILE A 183 -15.99 -3.70 2.66
C ILE A 183 -16.78 -2.45 3.07
N MET A 184 -16.17 -1.27 3.05
CA MET A 184 -16.80 -0.03 3.50
C MET A 184 -17.96 0.38 2.58
N ARG A 185 -17.75 0.29 1.25
CA ARG A 185 -18.78 0.60 0.26
C ARG A 185 -19.96 -0.38 0.34
N GLN A 186 -19.68 -1.68 0.47
CA GLN A 186 -20.72 -2.68 0.60
C GLN A 186 -21.53 -2.50 1.89
N SER A 187 -20.85 -2.20 2.99
CA SER A 187 -21.51 -1.91 4.26
C SER A 187 -22.38 -0.67 4.19
N TYR A 188 -21.95 0.38 3.45
CA TYR A 188 -22.77 1.56 3.20
C TYR A 188 -24.04 1.22 2.41
N ILE A 189 -23.94 0.41 1.35
CA ILE A 189 -25.09 -0.03 0.54
C ILE A 189 -26.07 -0.83 1.39
N ALA A 190 -25.57 -1.80 2.15
CA ALA A 190 -26.39 -2.64 3.04
C ALA A 190 -27.07 -1.83 4.15
N ALA A 191 -26.34 -0.91 4.78
CA ALA A 191 -26.87 -0.01 5.79
C ALA A 191 -28.01 0.88 5.25
N GLY A 192 -27.86 1.41 4.04
CA GLY A 192 -28.88 2.22 3.37
C GLY A 192 -30.16 1.41 3.03
N SER A 193 -29.97 0.17 2.56
CA SER A 193 -31.06 -0.73 2.19
C SER A 193 -31.88 -1.22 3.41
N THR A 194 -31.18 -1.55 4.50
CA THR A 194 -31.81 -2.12 5.71
C THR A 194 -32.18 -1.07 6.76
N ARG A 195 -31.68 0.17 6.62
CA ARG A 195 -31.78 1.25 7.61
C ARG A 195 -31.15 0.91 8.96
N ASP A 196 -30.13 0.03 8.96
CA ASP A 196 -29.39 -0.35 10.17
C ASP A 196 -27.88 -0.07 10.01
N PRO A 197 -27.48 1.21 10.03
CA PRO A 197 -26.08 1.60 9.83
C PRO A 197 -25.16 1.12 10.96
N LEU A 198 -25.68 1.09 12.20
CA LEU A 198 -24.86 0.66 13.34
C LEU A 198 -24.41 -0.80 13.19
N PHE A 199 -25.33 -1.68 12.78
CA PHE A 199 -25.03 -3.09 12.57
C PHE A 199 -23.98 -3.27 11.47
N PHE A 200 -24.19 -2.70 10.27
CA PHE A 200 -23.31 -2.94 9.14
C PHE A 200 -21.93 -2.28 9.28
N TYR A 201 -21.82 -1.08 9.86
CA TYR A 201 -20.51 -0.49 10.13
C TYR A 201 -19.77 -1.20 11.28
N SER A 202 -20.46 -1.69 12.29
CA SER A 202 -19.86 -2.54 13.31
C SER A 202 -19.34 -3.86 12.71
N PHE A 203 -20.11 -4.45 11.81
CA PHE A 203 -19.70 -5.67 11.10
C PHE A 203 -18.51 -5.41 10.16
N ALA A 204 -18.50 -4.28 9.44
CA ALA A 204 -17.34 -3.86 8.67
C ALA A 204 -16.06 -3.75 9.53
N ALA A 205 -16.17 -3.13 10.71
CA ALA A 205 -15.05 -3.05 11.65
C ALA A 205 -14.54 -4.44 12.06
N VAL A 206 -15.45 -5.39 12.32
CA VAL A 206 -15.08 -6.79 12.62
C VAL A 206 -14.36 -7.43 11.43
N LEU A 207 -14.83 -7.23 10.19
CA LEU A 207 -14.16 -7.76 8.99
C LEU A 207 -12.75 -7.19 8.82
N TYR A 208 -12.55 -5.88 8.99
CA TYR A 208 -11.22 -5.25 8.97
C TYR A 208 -10.31 -5.78 10.08
N LEU A 209 -10.84 -5.96 11.30
CA LEU A 209 -10.08 -6.57 12.41
C LEU A 209 -9.67 -8.01 12.08
N LEU A 210 -10.58 -8.81 11.51
CA LEU A 210 -10.29 -10.18 11.10
C LEU A 210 -9.19 -10.23 10.03
N LEU A 211 -9.29 -9.41 8.97
CA LEU A 211 -8.27 -9.31 7.93
C LEU A 211 -6.93 -8.89 8.50
N THR A 212 -6.92 -7.88 9.39
CA THR A 212 -5.71 -7.42 10.06
C THR A 212 -5.10 -8.54 10.90
N TYR A 213 -5.90 -9.22 11.73
CA TYR A 213 -5.43 -10.32 12.59
C TYR A 213 -4.82 -11.47 11.77
N LEU A 214 -5.52 -11.91 10.71
CA LEU A 214 -5.04 -13.01 9.86
C LEU A 214 -3.76 -12.66 9.12
N SER A 215 -3.70 -11.46 8.54
CA SER A 215 -2.50 -11.01 7.82
C SER A 215 -1.31 -10.79 8.76
N MET A 216 -1.53 -10.23 9.94
CA MET A 216 -0.46 -10.07 10.95
C MET A 216 0.07 -11.41 11.46
N LYS A 217 -0.79 -12.41 11.62
CA LYS A 217 -0.34 -13.76 11.97
C LYS A 217 0.58 -14.38 10.92
N LEU A 218 0.36 -14.09 9.63
CA LEU A 218 1.26 -14.51 8.54
C LEU A 218 2.57 -13.72 8.54
N ILE A 219 2.50 -12.39 8.69
CA ILE A 219 3.68 -11.51 8.71
C ILE A 219 4.59 -11.83 9.91
N ASN A 220 4.02 -12.06 11.09
CA ASN A 220 4.78 -12.42 12.28
C ASN A 220 5.57 -13.74 12.10
N LYS A 221 5.03 -14.70 11.34
CA LYS A 221 5.80 -15.92 10.99
C LYS A 221 7.03 -15.60 10.14
N LEU A 222 6.90 -14.66 9.21
CA LEU A 222 8.03 -14.19 8.39
C LEU A 222 9.05 -13.45 9.26
N GLU A 223 8.59 -12.56 10.14
CA GLU A 223 9.44 -11.83 11.06
C GLU A 223 10.29 -12.77 11.94
N VAL A 224 9.65 -13.77 12.58
CA VAL A 224 10.35 -14.78 13.38
C VAL A 224 11.35 -15.57 12.54
N LYS A 225 11.02 -15.92 11.29
CA LYS A 225 11.93 -16.63 10.38
C LYS A 225 13.19 -15.81 10.08
N TYR A 226 13.05 -14.52 9.81
CA TYR A 226 14.16 -13.63 9.47
C TYR A 226 14.94 -13.14 10.71
N SER A 227 14.33 -13.14 11.90
CA SER A 227 15.01 -12.77 13.16
C SER A 227 15.95 -13.85 13.69
N ARG A 228 15.76 -15.13 13.35
CA ARG A 228 16.52 -16.27 13.87
C ARG A 228 17.94 -16.45 13.31
N GLY A 229 18.43 -15.57 12.50
CA GLY A 229 19.68 -15.75 11.74
C GLY A 229 20.95 -15.14 12.38
N TYR A 230 20.88 -14.59 13.60
CA TYR A 230 22.05 -14.08 14.37
C TYR A 230 21.79 -14.16 15.85
#